data_ced707224f16710111f3e56670570012
#
_entry.id   ced707224f16710111f3e56670570012
#
_cell.length_a   1.000
_cell.length_b   1.000
_cell.length_c   1.000
_cell.angle_alpha   90.00
_cell.angle_beta   90.00
_cell.angle_gamma   90.00
#
_symmetry.space_group_name_H-M   'P 1'
#
loop_
_entity.id
_entity.type
_entity.pdbx_description
1 polymer ?
#
loop_
_entity_poly.entity_id
_entity_poly.type
_entity_poly.pdbx_seq_one_letter_code
_entity_poly.pdbx_strand_id
1 'polypeptide(L)'
;MKKLEVFGANKLNGHINISGSKNASLPILAATLLSNKKVCLKNLPNVKDIHTMINLLQSLGSKTNFYNKKLIINNFKQKKNFASYSLVKTMRAGILVLGPLLAKFRNAKVSLPGGCAIGTRPIDIHLKALSKLGVKYKIVQGYVHATAPKGLIGSKISFPKISVGATENLIIAASQAKGTTVLSNCAIEPEIKDLVNFLISMGCSIKWIGKRKLKIDGVEETKETTYSVMFDRIEAGTYLIAAAITEGNLKINNLIPSIIKTEINILKKIGAKIRIKKNEVHIIGNKKIKSMNIKTAPYPGFPTDLQAQMMVLLCKGNNKSLIKEDIFENRFMHVAELNRMGAQI
;
A
#
# COMPACT_ATOMS: atom_id res chain seq x y z
N MET A 1 -10.66 -23.69 -19.08
CA MET A 1 -9.85 -22.46 -19.10
C MET A 1 -10.77 -21.25 -19.01
N LYS A 2 -10.40 -20.23 -18.25
CA LYS A 2 -11.13 -18.94 -18.27
C LYS A 2 -10.53 -18.08 -19.40
N LYS A 3 -11.37 -17.47 -20.23
CA LYS A 3 -10.97 -16.53 -21.26
C LYS A 3 -11.65 -15.18 -21.04
N LEU A 4 -11.03 -14.11 -21.50
CA LEU A 4 -11.60 -12.78 -21.60
C LEU A 4 -11.68 -12.42 -23.08
N GLU A 5 -12.83 -11.94 -23.49
CA GLU A 5 -13.02 -11.34 -24.82
C GLU A 5 -13.07 -9.83 -24.66
N VAL A 6 -12.23 -9.14 -25.43
CA VAL A 6 -12.11 -7.67 -25.36
C VAL A 6 -12.49 -7.08 -26.71
N PHE A 7 -13.49 -6.22 -26.71
CA PHE A 7 -13.87 -5.40 -27.86
C PHE A 7 -13.11 -4.06 -27.76
N GLY A 8 -12.11 -3.90 -28.59
CA GLY A 8 -11.24 -2.71 -28.61
C GLY A 8 -11.86 -1.48 -29.27
N ALA A 9 -11.04 -0.45 -29.49
CA ALA A 9 -11.36 0.81 -30.18
C ALA A 9 -12.42 1.71 -29.51
N ASN A 10 -12.84 1.44 -28.27
CA ASN A 10 -13.80 2.26 -27.55
C ASN A 10 -13.11 3.41 -26.80
N LYS A 11 -13.63 4.63 -26.97
CA LYS A 11 -13.21 5.80 -26.18
C LYS A 11 -13.85 5.73 -24.79
N LEU A 12 -13.06 5.94 -23.73
CA LEU A 12 -13.59 5.99 -22.37
C LEU A 12 -14.17 7.37 -22.09
N ASN A 13 -15.51 7.46 -22.08
CA ASN A 13 -16.23 8.69 -21.80
C ASN A 13 -17.13 8.53 -20.57
N GLY A 14 -17.32 9.62 -19.80
CA GLY A 14 -18.21 9.65 -18.67
C GLY A 14 -17.57 10.07 -17.37
N HIS A 15 -17.98 9.46 -16.27
CA HIS A 15 -17.45 9.77 -14.92
C HIS A 15 -17.25 8.49 -14.11
N ILE A 16 -16.28 8.53 -13.17
CA ILE A 16 -15.98 7.44 -12.24
C ILE A 16 -15.64 8.01 -10.85
N ASN A 17 -16.08 7.31 -9.82
CA ASN A 17 -15.70 7.57 -8.45
C ASN A 17 -14.62 6.58 -8.02
N ILE A 18 -13.46 7.08 -7.57
CA ILE A 18 -12.37 6.22 -7.11
C ILE A 18 -12.75 5.54 -5.80
N SER A 19 -12.44 4.25 -5.72
CA SER A 19 -12.63 3.44 -4.52
C SER A 19 -11.55 3.70 -3.47
N GLY A 20 -11.73 3.10 -2.30
CA GLY A 20 -10.71 3.15 -1.25
C GLY A 20 -9.44 2.40 -1.64
N SER A 21 -8.31 2.87 -1.14
CA SER A 21 -7.00 2.31 -1.47
C SER A 21 -6.80 0.93 -0.87
N LYS A 22 -6.49 -0.05 -1.72
CA LYS A 22 -6.04 -1.37 -1.29
C LYS A 22 -4.75 -1.26 -0.46
N ASN A 23 -3.77 -0.50 -0.95
CA ASN A 23 -2.46 -0.39 -0.33
C ASN A 23 -2.49 0.34 1.02
N ALA A 24 -3.42 1.28 1.23
CA ALA A 24 -3.67 1.90 2.53
C ALA A 24 -4.48 0.99 3.47
N SER A 25 -5.45 0.26 2.93
CA SER A 25 -6.31 -0.61 3.73
C SER A 25 -5.56 -1.75 4.42
N LEU A 26 -4.57 -2.36 3.76
CA LEU A 26 -3.86 -3.53 4.29
C LEU A 26 -3.09 -3.23 5.58
N PRO A 27 -2.25 -2.19 5.67
CA PRO A 27 -1.59 -1.85 6.93
C PRO A 27 -2.58 -1.35 8.00
N ILE A 28 -3.65 -0.63 7.62
CA ILE A 28 -4.71 -0.20 8.54
C ILE A 28 -5.41 -1.42 9.15
N LEU A 29 -5.76 -2.43 8.33
CA LEU A 29 -6.34 -3.68 8.81
C LEU A 29 -5.40 -4.39 9.79
N ALA A 30 -4.11 -4.50 9.47
CA ALA A 30 -3.13 -5.09 10.40
C ALA A 30 -3.03 -4.29 11.72
N ALA A 31 -3.06 -2.96 11.65
CA ALA A 31 -2.99 -2.09 12.82
C ALA A 31 -4.21 -2.21 13.76
N THR A 32 -5.38 -2.65 13.24
CA THR A 32 -6.55 -2.90 14.11
C THR A 32 -6.29 -3.94 15.20
N LEU A 33 -5.31 -4.85 14.99
CA LEU A 33 -4.91 -5.85 15.99
C LEU A 33 -4.39 -5.23 17.30
N LEU A 34 -3.89 -3.98 17.28
CA LEU A 34 -3.47 -3.26 18.48
C LEU A 34 -4.65 -2.98 19.44
N SER A 35 -5.86 -2.88 18.92
CA SER A 35 -7.03 -2.48 19.69
C SER A 35 -7.78 -3.67 20.29
N ASN A 36 -8.19 -3.53 21.55
CA ASN A 36 -9.21 -4.36 22.18
C ASN A 36 -10.61 -3.73 22.08
N LYS A 37 -10.73 -2.51 21.57
CA LYS A 37 -12.00 -1.81 21.37
C LYS A 37 -12.52 -2.06 19.97
N LYS A 38 -13.75 -1.69 19.71
CA LYS A 38 -14.39 -1.78 18.39
C LYS A 38 -13.73 -0.79 17.42
N VAL A 39 -13.43 -1.26 16.23
CA VAL A 39 -12.92 -0.45 15.10
C VAL A 39 -13.88 -0.56 13.94
N CYS A 40 -14.29 0.57 13.38
CA CYS A 40 -15.13 0.65 12.19
C CYS A 40 -14.34 1.31 11.05
N LEU A 41 -14.04 0.54 10.01
CA LEU A 41 -13.38 1.04 8.80
C LEU A 41 -14.43 1.26 7.70
N LYS A 42 -14.34 2.40 7.01
CA LYS A 42 -15.18 2.75 5.87
C LYS A 42 -14.33 2.88 4.60
N ASN A 43 -14.97 2.86 3.44
CA ASN A 43 -14.34 3.01 2.13
C ASN A 43 -13.29 1.92 1.82
N LEU A 44 -13.50 0.70 2.30
CA LEU A 44 -12.64 -0.44 1.94
C LEU A 44 -12.99 -0.94 0.53
N PRO A 45 -11.99 -1.19 -0.34
CA PRO A 45 -12.28 -1.76 -1.66
C PRO A 45 -12.68 -3.24 -1.55
N ASN A 46 -13.55 -3.68 -2.45
CA ASN A 46 -13.97 -5.08 -2.52
C ASN A 46 -13.02 -5.87 -3.44
N VAL A 47 -11.82 -6.18 -2.95
CA VAL A 47 -10.78 -6.89 -3.70
C VAL A 47 -10.24 -8.07 -2.89
N LYS A 48 -9.69 -9.07 -3.59
CA LYS A 48 -9.22 -10.34 -3.00
C LYS A 48 -8.27 -10.15 -1.82
N ASP A 49 -7.32 -9.22 -1.91
CA ASP A 49 -6.33 -8.98 -0.85
C ASP A 49 -7.00 -8.52 0.46
N ILE A 50 -8.06 -7.70 0.37
CA ILE A 50 -8.83 -7.25 1.54
C ILE A 50 -9.52 -8.43 2.20
N HIS A 51 -10.19 -9.29 1.43
CA HIS A 51 -10.81 -10.51 1.97
C HIS A 51 -9.78 -11.45 2.60
N THR A 52 -8.61 -11.61 1.96
CA THR A 52 -7.52 -12.42 2.51
C THR A 52 -7.02 -11.85 3.85
N MET A 53 -6.86 -10.53 3.97
CA MET A 53 -6.48 -9.90 5.24
C MET A 53 -7.57 -10.05 6.30
N ILE A 54 -8.84 -9.90 5.94
CA ILE A 54 -9.96 -10.13 6.87
C ILE A 54 -9.94 -11.58 7.37
N ASN A 55 -9.75 -12.56 6.48
CA ASN A 55 -9.63 -13.98 6.88
C ASN A 55 -8.42 -14.21 7.80
N LEU A 56 -7.30 -13.53 7.55
CA LEU A 56 -6.13 -13.58 8.43
C LEU A 56 -6.46 -13.01 9.82
N LEU A 57 -7.13 -11.87 9.92
CA LEU A 57 -7.57 -11.30 11.19
C LEU A 57 -8.53 -12.24 11.94
N GLN A 58 -9.48 -12.87 11.24
CA GLN A 58 -10.39 -13.86 11.81
C GLN A 58 -9.64 -15.08 12.34
N SER A 59 -8.64 -15.58 11.60
CA SER A 59 -7.81 -16.70 12.04
C SER A 59 -7.02 -16.37 13.32
N LEU A 60 -6.68 -15.10 13.52
CA LEU A 60 -6.03 -14.58 14.73
C LEU A 60 -7.03 -14.34 15.89
N GLY A 61 -8.33 -14.52 15.65
CA GLY A 61 -9.39 -14.42 16.67
C GLY A 61 -10.19 -13.12 16.63
N SER A 62 -10.02 -12.26 15.62
CA SER A 62 -10.87 -11.09 15.43
C SER A 62 -12.27 -11.49 14.97
N LYS A 63 -13.30 -10.87 15.52
CA LYS A 63 -14.66 -10.94 14.97
C LYS A 63 -14.85 -9.80 13.99
N THR A 64 -15.26 -10.11 12.77
CA THR A 64 -15.39 -9.12 11.68
C THR A 64 -16.75 -9.23 11.01
N ASN A 65 -17.28 -8.09 10.60
CA ASN A 65 -18.48 -8.00 9.75
C ASN A 65 -18.19 -7.01 8.61
N PHE A 66 -18.10 -7.52 7.38
CA PHE A 66 -17.81 -6.74 6.17
C PHE A 66 -19.05 -6.64 5.29
N TYR A 67 -19.57 -5.43 5.13
CA TYR A 67 -20.72 -5.12 4.31
C TYR A 67 -20.60 -3.72 3.73
N ASN A 68 -20.91 -3.58 2.44
CA ASN A 68 -21.04 -2.30 1.75
C ASN A 68 -19.80 -1.37 1.91
N LYS A 69 -18.58 -1.91 1.65
CA LYS A 69 -17.30 -1.20 1.83
C LYS A 69 -17.02 -0.77 3.28
N LYS A 70 -17.77 -1.29 4.25
CA LYS A 70 -17.61 -1.03 5.67
C LYS A 70 -17.25 -2.32 6.39
N LEU A 71 -16.26 -2.25 7.27
CA LEU A 71 -15.83 -3.37 8.11
C LEU A 71 -15.90 -2.97 9.57
N ILE A 72 -16.58 -3.77 10.36
CA ILE A 72 -16.57 -3.67 11.82
C ILE A 72 -15.69 -4.78 12.36
N ILE A 73 -14.73 -4.43 13.20
CA ILE A 73 -13.75 -5.35 13.79
C ILE A 73 -13.85 -5.27 15.31
N ASN A 74 -13.80 -6.43 15.94
CA ASN A 74 -13.81 -6.56 17.40
C ASN A 74 -12.77 -7.63 17.83
N ASN A 75 -11.79 -7.23 18.63
CA ASN A 75 -10.64 -8.05 19.04
C ASN A 75 -10.67 -8.46 20.53
N PHE A 76 -11.77 -8.31 21.24
CA PHE A 76 -11.87 -8.60 22.69
C PHE A 76 -11.37 -9.99 23.09
N LYS A 77 -11.54 -10.98 22.22
CA LYS A 77 -11.17 -12.38 22.49
C LYS A 77 -9.95 -12.86 21.70
N GLN A 78 -9.16 -11.93 21.14
CA GLN A 78 -7.97 -12.32 20.40
C GLN A 78 -6.94 -12.95 21.35
N LYS A 79 -6.59 -14.22 21.08
CA LYS A 79 -5.61 -15.01 21.87
C LYS A 79 -4.53 -15.64 20.99
N LYS A 80 -4.63 -15.56 19.65
CA LYS A 80 -3.75 -16.24 18.73
C LYS A 80 -2.66 -15.31 18.20
N ASN A 81 -1.44 -15.78 18.24
CA ASN A 81 -0.23 -15.08 17.76
C ASN A 81 0.46 -15.82 16.60
N PHE A 82 -0.27 -16.72 15.94
CA PHE A 82 0.21 -17.56 14.85
C PHE A 82 -0.51 -17.24 13.54
N ALA A 83 0.24 -16.76 12.53
CA ALA A 83 -0.25 -16.50 11.18
C ALA A 83 0.27 -17.61 10.22
N SER A 84 -0.64 -18.44 9.72
CA SER A 84 -0.32 -19.63 8.94
C SER A 84 0.16 -19.32 7.52
N TYR A 85 0.95 -20.24 6.96
CA TYR A 85 1.43 -20.16 5.58
C TYR A 85 0.28 -20.08 4.56
N SER A 86 -0.79 -20.87 4.74
CA SER A 86 -1.93 -20.89 3.81
C SER A 86 -2.57 -19.51 3.54
N LEU A 87 -2.57 -18.65 4.55
CA LEU A 87 -3.11 -17.28 4.46
C LEU A 87 -2.05 -16.25 4.02
N VAL A 88 -0.83 -16.35 4.59
CA VAL A 88 0.21 -15.34 4.34
C VAL A 88 0.86 -15.50 2.97
N LYS A 89 0.96 -16.74 2.43
CA LYS A 89 1.60 -17.02 1.13
C LYS A 89 0.97 -16.27 -0.04
N THR A 90 -0.32 -16.00 0.02
CA THR A 90 -1.07 -15.40 -1.09
C THR A 90 -1.08 -13.87 -1.04
N MET A 91 -0.64 -13.30 0.08
CA MET A 91 -0.68 -11.85 0.31
C MET A 91 0.56 -11.39 1.07
N ARG A 92 1.42 -10.64 0.37
CA ARG A 92 2.67 -10.16 0.96
C ARG A 92 2.46 -9.30 2.22
N ALA A 93 1.40 -8.48 2.24
CA ALA A 93 1.04 -7.66 3.39
C ALA A 93 0.73 -8.47 4.67
N GLY A 94 0.61 -9.80 4.57
CA GLY A 94 0.44 -10.67 5.73
C GLY A 94 1.56 -10.55 6.76
N ILE A 95 2.79 -10.15 6.36
CA ILE A 95 3.89 -9.88 7.30
C ILE A 95 3.63 -8.67 8.22
N LEU A 96 2.71 -7.79 7.85
CA LEU A 96 2.39 -6.59 8.65
C LEU A 96 1.71 -6.93 9.98
N VAL A 97 1.17 -8.14 10.14
CA VAL A 97 0.63 -8.58 11.42
C VAL A 97 1.71 -8.86 12.47
N LEU A 98 3.00 -8.97 12.06
CA LEU A 98 4.11 -9.27 12.96
C LEU A 98 4.28 -8.17 14.03
N GLY A 99 4.27 -6.90 13.64
CA GLY A 99 4.40 -5.77 14.55
C GLY A 99 3.33 -5.74 15.64
N PRO A 100 2.03 -5.71 15.29
CA PRO A 100 0.97 -5.66 16.28
C PRO A 100 0.87 -6.94 17.14
N LEU A 101 1.19 -8.12 16.60
CA LEU A 101 1.23 -9.35 17.41
C LEU A 101 2.34 -9.29 18.46
N LEU A 102 3.53 -8.77 18.10
CA LEU A 102 4.62 -8.58 19.06
C LEU A 102 4.28 -7.53 20.12
N ALA A 103 3.64 -6.43 19.73
CA ALA A 103 3.19 -5.41 20.67
C ALA A 103 2.20 -5.98 21.68
N LYS A 104 1.24 -6.80 21.25
CA LYS A 104 0.17 -7.34 22.07
C LYS A 104 0.58 -8.57 22.89
N PHE A 105 1.29 -9.53 22.28
CA PHE A 105 1.56 -10.84 22.89
C PHE A 105 3.03 -11.05 23.27
N ARG A 106 3.91 -10.11 22.94
CA ARG A 106 5.37 -10.23 23.13
C ARG A 106 6.02 -11.42 22.42
N ASN A 107 5.25 -12.19 21.69
CA ASN A 107 5.71 -13.29 20.84
C ASN A 107 4.78 -13.43 19.62
N ALA A 108 5.34 -13.86 18.50
CA ALA A 108 4.58 -14.09 17.28
C ALA A 108 5.27 -15.15 16.41
N LYS A 109 4.46 -15.98 15.75
CA LYS A 109 4.91 -16.89 14.71
C LYS A 109 4.17 -16.54 13.42
N VAL A 110 4.89 -15.97 12.45
CA VAL A 110 4.30 -15.50 11.19
C VAL A 110 5.03 -16.16 10.03
N SER A 111 4.28 -16.75 9.10
CA SER A 111 4.88 -17.31 7.89
C SER A 111 5.59 -16.24 7.08
N LEU A 112 6.68 -16.61 6.43
CA LEU A 112 7.26 -15.79 5.37
C LEU A 112 6.21 -15.56 4.28
N PRO A 113 6.12 -14.36 3.72
CA PRO A 113 5.24 -14.11 2.59
C PRO A 113 5.71 -14.93 1.39
N GLY A 114 4.76 -15.42 0.60
CA GLY A 114 5.05 -16.14 -0.64
C GLY A 114 5.85 -15.28 -1.62
N GLY A 115 6.50 -15.94 -2.56
CA GLY A 115 7.24 -15.29 -3.64
C GLY A 115 6.34 -14.34 -4.45
N CYS A 116 6.91 -13.26 -4.95
CA CYS A 116 6.23 -12.33 -5.84
C CYS A 116 6.96 -12.34 -7.18
N ALA A 117 6.21 -12.44 -8.28
CA ALA A 117 6.76 -12.48 -9.63
C ALA A 117 7.63 -11.24 -9.96
N ILE A 118 7.36 -10.10 -9.35
CA ILE A 118 8.07 -8.83 -9.61
C ILE A 118 9.40 -8.67 -8.86
N GLY A 119 9.86 -9.67 -8.10
CA GLY A 119 11.19 -9.67 -7.46
C GLY A 119 11.20 -10.20 -6.03
N THR A 120 12.42 -10.46 -5.55
CA THR A 120 12.68 -10.79 -4.14
C THR A 120 12.35 -9.56 -3.30
N ARG A 121 11.48 -9.68 -2.34
CA ARG A 121 11.18 -8.60 -1.40
C ARG A 121 11.54 -9.06 0.00
N PRO A 122 12.84 -9.11 0.35
CA PRO A 122 13.28 -9.62 1.63
C PRO A 122 12.64 -8.81 2.77
N ILE A 123 12.32 -9.51 3.85
CA ILE A 123 11.76 -8.89 5.07
C ILE A 123 12.85 -8.50 6.08
N ASP A 124 14.11 -8.56 5.67
CA ASP A 124 15.28 -8.29 6.50
C ASP A 124 15.23 -6.89 7.14
N ILE A 125 14.79 -5.88 6.39
CA ILE A 125 14.62 -4.51 6.91
C ILE A 125 13.58 -4.48 8.03
N HIS A 126 12.46 -5.21 7.89
CA HIS A 126 11.45 -5.32 8.94
C HIS A 126 12.05 -5.93 10.20
N LEU A 127 12.73 -7.08 10.06
CA LEU A 127 13.27 -7.84 11.19
C LEU A 127 14.41 -7.08 11.89
N LYS A 128 15.35 -6.52 11.12
CA LYS A 128 16.44 -5.70 11.65
C LYS A 128 15.93 -4.46 12.38
N ALA A 129 14.87 -3.82 11.87
CA ALA A 129 14.29 -2.66 12.52
C ALA A 129 13.50 -3.05 13.80
N LEU A 130 12.73 -4.15 13.78
CA LEU A 130 12.05 -4.69 14.96
C LEU A 130 13.04 -5.12 16.05
N SER A 131 14.24 -5.64 15.70
CA SER A 131 15.25 -5.99 16.68
C SER A 131 15.76 -4.76 17.47
N LYS A 132 15.72 -3.56 16.88
CA LYS A 132 16.02 -2.31 17.59
C LYS A 132 14.98 -1.92 18.63
N LEU A 133 13.74 -2.47 18.53
CA LEU A 133 12.71 -2.38 19.56
C LEU A 133 12.82 -3.49 20.63
N GLY A 134 13.90 -4.30 20.63
CA GLY A 134 14.12 -5.39 21.59
C GLY A 134 13.59 -6.75 21.14
N VAL A 135 13.20 -6.90 19.87
CA VAL A 135 12.73 -8.18 19.32
C VAL A 135 13.91 -9.10 19.03
N LYS A 136 13.83 -10.34 19.52
CA LYS A 136 14.67 -11.46 19.10
C LYS A 136 13.91 -12.30 18.10
N TYR A 137 14.54 -12.73 17.01
CA TYR A 137 13.88 -13.55 16.00
C TYR A 137 14.79 -14.63 15.45
N LYS A 138 14.16 -15.69 14.94
CA LYS A 138 14.78 -16.72 14.11
C LYS A 138 13.83 -17.13 12.99
N ILE A 139 14.38 -17.55 11.88
CA ILE A 139 13.59 -18.09 10.76
C ILE A 139 13.77 -19.62 10.76
N VAL A 140 12.67 -20.33 10.92
CA VAL A 140 12.66 -21.80 10.99
C VAL A 140 11.51 -22.31 10.14
N GLN A 141 11.79 -23.22 9.21
CA GLN A 141 10.80 -23.85 8.32
C GLN A 141 9.84 -22.88 7.64
N GLY A 142 10.38 -21.74 7.13
CA GLY A 142 9.57 -20.74 6.45
C GLY A 142 8.72 -19.84 7.37
N TYR A 143 8.96 -19.87 8.69
CA TYR A 143 8.29 -19.01 9.66
C TYR A 143 9.28 -18.11 10.39
N VAL A 144 8.89 -16.85 10.59
CA VAL A 144 9.52 -15.94 11.54
C VAL A 144 8.98 -16.28 12.93
N HIS A 145 9.83 -16.77 13.81
CA HIS A 145 9.58 -16.90 15.23
C HIS A 145 10.19 -15.70 15.92
N ALA A 146 9.38 -14.81 16.46
CA ALA A 146 9.84 -13.56 17.06
C ALA A 146 9.33 -13.40 18.48
N THR A 147 10.18 -12.88 19.37
CA THR A 147 9.86 -12.66 20.79
C THR A 147 10.38 -11.30 21.24
N ALA A 148 9.67 -10.65 22.13
CA ALA A 148 10.05 -9.43 22.83
C ALA A 148 9.89 -9.62 24.35
N PRO A 149 10.81 -10.31 25.05
CA PRO A 149 10.63 -10.76 26.44
C PRO A 149 10.33 -9.61 27.42
N LYS A 150 10.92 -8.43 27.17
CA LYS A 150 10.70 -7.21 27.98
C LYS A 150 9.59 -6.30 27.39
N GLY A 151 8.82 -6.79 26.40
CA GLY A 151 7.95 -5.97 25.55
C GLY A 151 8.74 -5.18 24.51
N LEU A 152 8.04 -4.42 23.68
CA LEU A 152 8.68 -3.50 22.74
C LEU A 152 9.14 -2.24 23.48
N ILE A 153 10.38 -1.82 23.21
CA ILE A 153 11.00 -0.65 23.86
C ILE A 153 11.35 0.36 22.76
N GLY A 154 10.92 1.61 22.94
CA GLY A 154 11.17 2.70 22.02
C GLY A 154 12.68 2.95 21.80
N SER A 155 13.04 3.25 20.56
CA SER A 155 14.43 3.40 20.14
C SER A 155 14.55 4.36 18.94
N LYS A 156 15.78 4.85 18.69
CA LYS A 156 16.12 5.59 17.45
C LYS A 156 16.49 4.59 16.36
N ILE A 157 15.72 4.58 15.26
CA ILE A 157 15.86 3.63 14.15
C ILE A 157 15.97 4.40 12.84
N SER A 158 17.01 4.13 12.05
CA SER A 158 17.15 4.63 10.68
C SER A 158 17.06 3.47 9.70
N PHE A 159 16.19 3.58 8.71
CA PHE A 159 16.11 2.58 7.65
C PHE A 159 17.28 2.74 6.67
N PRO A 160 17.98 1.65 6.28
CA PRO A 160 19.12 1.73 5.35
C PRO A 160 18.69 2.17 3.94
N LYS A 161 17.46 1.83 3.56
CA LYS A 161 16.79 2.30 2.34
C LYS A 161 15.31 2.53 2.63
N ILE A 162 14.66 3.35 1.79
CA ILE A 162 13.22 3.60 1.90
C ILE A 162 12.47 2.30 1.64
N SER A 163 11.65 1.88 2.60
CA SER A 163 10.81 0.68 2.51
C SER A 163 9.42 0.98 3.06
N VAL A 164 8.41 0.89 2.21
CA VAL A 164 7.00 1.12 2.59
C VAL A 164 6.60 0.13 3.67
N GLY A 165 6.69 -1.18 3.39
CA GLY A 165 6.24 -2.20 4.33
C GLY A 165 7.01 -2.21 5.66
N ALA A 166 8.34 -1.95 5.66
CA ALA A 166 9.09 -1.84 6.90
C ALA A 166 8.66 -0.61 7.71
N THR A 167 8.42 0.53 7.05
CA THR A 167 7.90 1.74 7.70
C THR A 167 6.54 1.47 8.34
N GLU A 168 5.60 0.84 7.61
CA GLU A 168 4.28 0.45 8.11
C GLU A 168 4.38 -0.44 9.36
N ASN A 169 5.15 -1.52 9.26
CA ASN A 169 5.28 -2.48 10.35
C ASN A 169 5.89 -1.85 11.61
N LEU A 170 6.90 -0.99 11.45
CA LEU A 170 7.54 -0.30 12.57
C LEU A 170 6.64 0.78 13.20
N ILE A 171 5.89 1.53 12.40
CA ILE A 171 4.90 2.50 12.92
C ILE A 171 3.88 1.77 13.79
N ILE A 172 3.32 0.65 13.30
CA ILE A 172 2.34 -0.14 14.04
C ILE A 172 2.95 -0.69 15.33
N ALA A 173 4.12 -1.32 15.26
CA ALA A 173 4.79 -1.89 16.43
C ALA A 173 5.15 -0.82 17.48
N ALA A 174 5.70 0.31 17.03
CA ALA A 174 6.15 1.40 17.90
C ALA A 174 4.98 2.12 18.60
N SER A 175 3.77 2.06 18.05
CA SER A 175 2.59 2.71 18.63
C SER A 175 2.22 2.17 20.03
N GLN A 176 2.69 0.96 20.38
CA GLN A 176 2.54 0.39 21.74
C GLN A 176 3.89 -0.02 22.36
N ALA A 177 5.02 0.50 21.85
CA ALA A 177 6.31 0.30 22.47
C ALA A 177 6.47 1.21 23.70
N LYS A 178 7.08 0.72 24.77
CA LYS A 178 7.35 1.52 25.99
C LYS A 178 8.32 2.65 25.67
N GLY A 179 7.93 3.89 25.93
CA GLY A 179 8.74 5.09 25.68
C GLY A 179 8.60 5.63 24.24
N THR A 180 9.61 6.37 23.81
CA THR A 180 9.62 7.09 22.52
C THR A 180 10.41 6.33 21.46
N THR A 181 9.83 6.17 20.28
CA THR A 181 10.51 5.70 19.07
C THR A 181 10.70 6.85 18.08
N VAL A 182 11.90 6.97 17.51
CA VAL A 182 12.18 7.90 16.42
C VAL A 182 12.60 7.10 15.20
N LEU A 183 11.76 7.14 14.15
CA LEU A 183 12.04 6.51 12.86
C LEU A 183 12.58 7.54 11.88
N SER A 184 13.69 7.24 11.21
CA SER A 184 14.33 8.07 10.19
C SER A 184 14.42 7.34 8.86
N ASN A 185 14.49 8.10 7.75
CA ASN A 185 14.46 7.60 6.38
C ASN A 185 13.19 6.79 6.06
N CYS A 186 12.04 7.20 6.64
CA CYS A 186 10.75 6.57 6.43
C CYS A 186 10.25 6.75 5.00
N ALA A 187 9.44 5.82 4.54
CA ALA A 187 8.55 6.02 3.42
C ALA A 187 7.54 7.15 3.74
N ILE A 188 7.15 7.92 2.72
CA ILE A 188 6.22 9.06 2.87
C ILE A 188 5.06 8.98 1.88
N GLU A 189 4.84 7.82 1.33
CA GLU A 189 3.70 7.53 0.48
C GLU A 189 2.41 7.98 1.19
N PRO A 190 1.41 8.45 0.44
CA PRO A 190 0.13 8.87 1.02
C PRO A 190 -0.51 7.82 1.92
N GLU A 191 -0.32 6.54 1.59
CA GLU A 191 -0.79 5.37 2.36
C GLU A 191 -0.14 5.30 3.75
N ILE A 192 1.12 5.71 3.89
CA ILE A 192 1.81 5.83 5.19
C ILE A 192 1.19 6.93 6.04
N LYS A 193 0.86 8.07 5.40
CA LYS A 193 0.17 9.17 6.11
C LYS A 193 -1.23 8.75 6.56
N ASP A 194 -1.93 7.98 5.74
CA ASP A 194 -3.25 7.45 6.05
C ASP A 194 -3.19 6.48 7.24
N LEU A 195 -2.19 5.58 7.28
CA LEU A 195 -1.93 4.71 8.44
C LEU A 195 -1.64 5.52 9.71
N VAL A 196 -0.81 6.56 9.61
CA VAL A 196 -0.51 7.46 10.75
C VAL A 196 -1.78 8.14 11.26
N ASN A 197 -2.61 8.68 10.35
CA ASN A 197 -3.88 9.33 10.71
C ASN A 197 -4.86 8.34 11.36
N PHE A 198 -4.94 7.12 10.86
CA PHE A 198 -5.73 6.06 11.46
C PHE A 198 -5.27 5.76 12.89
N LEU A 199 -3.96 5.56 13.11
CA LEU A 199 -3.41 5.29 14.44
C LEU A 199 -3.64 6.46 15.40
N ILE A 200 -3.50 7.71 14.94
CA ILE A 200 -3.86 8.90 15.73
C ILE A 200 -5.33 8.88 16.09
N SER A 201 -6.23 8.49 15.19
CA SER A 201 -7.67 8.37 15.49
C SER A 201 -7.97 7.28 16.53
N MET A 202 -7.09 6.27 16.65
CA MET A 202 -7.11 5.27 17.72
C MET A 202 -6.50 5.77 19.04
N GLY A 203 -6.02 7.01 19.12
CA GLY A 203 -5.40 7.60 20.29
C GLY A 203 -3.89 7.46 20.39
N CYS A 204 -3.21 6.95 19.34
CA CYS A 204 -1.76 6.88 19.32
C CYS A 204 -1.12 8.26 19.16
N SER A 205 0.06 8.46 19.76
CA SER A 205 0.82 9.72 19.70
C SER A 205 1.92 9.63 18.64
N ILE A 206 1.64 10.16 17.46
CA ILE A 206 2.55 10.10 16.32
C ILE A 206 2.68 11.50 15.68
N LYS A 207 3.94 11.94 15.45
CA LYS A 207 4.21 13.25 14.83
C LYS A 207 5.32 13.14 13.78
N TRP A 208 5.14 13.79 12.64
CA TRP A 208 6.21 14.03 11.69
C TRP A 208 7.11 15.15 12.24
N ILE A 209 8.39 14.84 12.49
CA ILE A 209 9.40 15.78 12.99
C ILE A 209 10.45 16.16 11.94
N GLY A 210 10.20 15.78 10.68
CA GLY A 210 11.00 16.06 9.50
C GLY A 210 10.41 15.38 8.28
N LYS A 211 10.96 15.68 7.09
CA LYS A 211 10.41 15.18 5.81
C LYS A 211 10.22 13.66 5.76
N ARG A 212 11.14 12.89 6.35
CA ARG A 212 11.13 11.42 6.41
C ARG A 212 11.41 10.92 7.83
N LYS A 213 10.95 11.67 8.84
CA LYS A 213 11.25 11.37 10.24
C LYS A 213 9.99 11.46 11.09
N LEU A 214 9.70 10.36 11.79
CA LEU A 214 8.55 10.22 12.68
C LEU A 214 9.03 10.12 14.12
N LYS A 215 8.31 10.76 15.03
CA LYS A 215 8.36 10.52 16.48
C LYS A 215 7.06 9.83 16.87
N ILE A 216 7.18 8.73 17.61
CA ILE A 216 6.08 7.91 18.09
C ILE A 216 6.27 7.72 19.58
N ASP A 217 5.36 8.24 20.37
CA ASP A 217 5.29 7.97 21.81
C ASP A 217 4.30 6.84 22.01
N GLY A 218 4.73 5.70 22.55
CA GLY A 218 3.90 4.51 22.71
C GLY A 218 2.77 4.72 23.70
N VAL A 219 1.61 4.13 23.41
CA VAL A 219 0.42 4.18 24.26
C VAL A 219 0.07 2.78 24.78
N GLU A 220 -0.44 2.68 26.00
CA GLU A 220 -0.84 1.40 26.60
C GLU A 220 -2.15 0.90 26.01
N GLU A 221 -3.11 1.79 25.80
CA GLU A 221 -4.44 1.46 25.27
C GLU A 221 -4.81 2.33 24.07
N THR A 222 -5.62 1.76 23.21
CA THR A 222 -6.22 2.45 22.07
C THR A 222 -7.69 2.75 22.34
N LYS A 223 -8.26 3.70 21.57
CA LYS A 223 -9.67 4.11 21.64
C LYS A 223 -10.49 3.42 20.57
N GLU A 224 -11.80 3.29 20.83
CA GLU A 224 -12.77 2.98 19.76
C GLU A 224 -12.68 4.04 18.67
N THR A 225 -12.72 3.61 17.42
CA THR A 225 -12.61 4.55 16.30
C THR A 225 -13.45 4.15 15.10
N THR A 226 -13.88 5.17 14.36
CA THR A 226 -14.43 5.05 13.00
C THR A 226 -13.54 5.83 12.06
N TYR A 227 -13.01 5.17 11.04
CA TYR A 227 -12.07 5.75 10.10
C TYR A 227 -12.46 5.44 8.65
N SER A 228 -12.28 6.41 7.75
CA SER A 228 -12.48 6.22 6.33
C SER A 228 -11.14 6.18 5.61
N VAL A 229 -10.83 5.04 4.99
CA VAL A 229 -9.59 4.84 4.24
C VAL A 229 -9.54 5.79 3.05
N MET A 230 -8.36 6.32 2.73
CA MET A 230 -8.14 7.22 1.61
C MET A 230 -8.50 6.57 0.26
N PHE A 231 -8.72 7.39 -0.76
CA PHE A 231 -8.92 6.92 -2.15
C PHE A 231 -7.68 6.20 -2.70
N ASP A 232 -7.87 5.32 -3.68
CA ASP A 232 -6.77 4.61 -4.34
C ASP A 232 -6.14 5.47 -5.46
N ARG A 233 -4.94 6.00 -5.19
CA ARG A 233 -4.20 6.81 -6.17
C ARG A 233 -3.72 6.00 -7.39
N ILE A 234 -3.54 4.69 -7.23
CA ILE A 234 -3.12 3.80 -8.34
C ILE A 234 -4.31 3.53 -9.25
N GLU A 235 -5.50 3.30 -8.70
CA GLU A 235 -6.74 3.22 -9.47
C GLU A 235 -6.98 4.54 -10.23
N ALA A 236 -6.86 5.68 -9.57
CA ALA A 236 -7.00 7.00 -10.20
C ALA A 236 -6.00 7.19 -11.36
N GLY A 237 -4.73 6.89 -11.13
CA GLY A 237 -3.68 6.94 -12.16
C GLY A 237 -3.94 6.00 -13.33
N THR A 238 -4.45 4.79 -13.06
CA THR A 238 -4.80 3.81 -14.09
C THR A 238 -5.92 4.34 -14.99
N TYR A 239 -6.99 4.92 -14.42
CA TYR A 239 -8.07 5.52 -15.22
C TYR A 239 -7.63 6.77 -16.01
N LEU A 240 -6.74 7.59 -15.44
CA LEU A 240 -6.15 8.71 -16.18
C LEU A 240 -5.36 8.22 -17.40
N ILE A 241 -4.53 7.19 -17.24
CA ILE A 241 -3.76 6.59 -18.33
C ILE A 241 -4.69 5.94 -19.36
N ALA A 242 -5.71 5.23 -18.90
CA ALA A 242 -6.70 4.59 -19.78
C ALA A 242 -7.49 5.63 -20.61
N ALA A 243 -7.90 6.74 -20.02
CA ALA A 243 -8.54 7.83 -20.77
C ALA A 243 -7.57 8.48 -21.77
N ALA A 244 -6.29 8.64 -21.41
CA ALA A 244 -5.28 9.19 -22.32
C ALA A 244 -5.07 8.31 -23.55
N ILE A 245 -4.93 6.99 -23.38
CA ILE A 245 -4.64 6.06 -24.51
C ILE A 245 -5.83 5.83 -25.42
N THR A 246 -7.06 5.93 -24.89
CA THR A 246 -8.31 5.71 -25.65
C THR A 246 -8.88 7.01 -26.26
N GLU A 247 -8.16 8.12 -26.18
CA GLU A 247 -8.65 9.45 -26.60
C GLU A 247 -9.99 9.81 -25.90
N GLY A 248 -10.15 9.32 -24.68
CA GLY A 248 -11.40 9.43 -23.92
C GLY A 248 -11.60 10.80 -23.26
N ASN A 249 -12.80 11.02 -22.76
CA ASN A 249 -13.24 12.21 -22.02
C ASN A 249 -13.81 11.75 -20.67
N LEU A 250 -12.98 11.75 -19.62
CA LEU A 250 -13.32 11.13 -18.34
C LEU A 250 -13.18 12.10 -17.17
N LYS A 251 -14.22 12.17 -16.35
CA LYS A 251 -14.21 12.85 -15.06
C LYS A 251 -13.96 11.83 -13.95
N ILE A 252 -12.94 12.05 -13.16
CA ILE A 252 -12.52 11.17 -12.07
C ILE A 252 -12.76 11.89 -10.77
N ASN A 253 -13.66 11.38 -9.95
CA ASN A 253 -14.13 11.97 -8.71
C ASN A 253 -13.60 11.23 -7.49
N ASN A 254 -13.84 11.80 -6.29
CA ASN A 254 -13.47 11.21 -5.01
C ASN A 254 -11.95 11.02 -4.86
N LEU A 255 -11.17 12.01 -5.25
CA LEU A 255 -9.72 12.01 -5.12
C LEU A 255 -9.19 13.39 -4.71
N ILE A 256 -7.96 13.43 -4.20
CA ILE A 256 -7.24 14.67 -3.90
C ILE A 256 -6.15 14.84 -4.96
N PRO A 257 -6.30 15.78 -5.91
CA PRO A 257 -5.41 15.91 -7.07
C PRO A 257 -3.94 16.15 -6.72
N SER A 258 -3.64 16.80 -5.59
CA SER A 258 -2.26 17.04 -5.15
C SER A 258 -1.50 15.76 -4.83
N ILE A 259 -2.19 14.68 -4.47
CA ILE A 259 -1.59 13.37 -4.18
C ILE A 259 -1.07 12.70 -5.47
N ILE A 260 -1.71 12.95 -6.61
CA ILE A 260 -1.35 12.38 -7.92
C ILE A 260 -0.77 13.44 -8.87
N LYS A 261 -0.13 14.46 -8.31
CA LYS A 261 0.42 15.59 -9.08
C LYS A 261 1.46 15.16 -10.12
N THR A 262 2.29 14.17 -9.78
CA THR A 262 3.33 13.66 -10.68
C THR A 262 2.72 13.00 -11.91
N GLU A 263 1.73 12.14 -11.74
CA GLU A 263 0.99 11.46 -12.81
C GLU A 263 0.27 12.47 -13.71
N ILE A 264 -0.43 13.43 -13.10
CA ILE A 264 -1.10 14.52 -13.83
C ILE A 264 -0.11 15.33 -14.68
N ASN A 265 1.04 15.70 -14.12
CA ASN A 265 2.04 16.48 -14.83
C ASN A 265 2.66 15.71 -16.00
N ILE A 266 2.92 14.42 -15.81
CA ILE A 266 3.42 13.54 -16.88
C ILE A 266 2.39 13.46 -18.03
N LEU A 267 1.13 13.20 -17.72
CA LEU A 267 0.07 13.08 -18.72
C LEU A 267 -0.16 14.39 -19.48
N LYS A 268 -0.08 15.55 -18.83
CA LYS A 268 -0.10 16.86 -19.51
C LYS A 268 1.07 17.01 -20.50
N LYS A 269 2.28 16.64 -20.10
CA LYS A 269 3.47 16.69 -20.98
C LYS A 269 3.36 15.77 -22.18
N ILE A 270 2.74 14.60 -22.02
CA ILE A 270 2.47 13.62 -23.09
C ILE A 270 1.40 14.14 -24.06
N GLY A 271 0.60 15.14 -23.68
CA GLY A 271 -0.36 15.80 -24.58
C GLY A 271 -1.82 15.73 -24.11
N ALA A 272 -2.13 15.09 -22.98
CA ALA A 272 -3.49 15.07 -22.46
C ALA A 272 -3.92 16.46 -21.92
N LYS A 273 -5.15 16.84 -22.19
CA LYS A 273 -5.76 18.05 -21.61
C LYS A 273 -6.37 17.71 -20.25
N ILE A 274 -5.87 18.32 -19.17
CA ILE A 274 -6.32 18.00 -17.82
C ILE A 274 -6.75 19.27 -17.09
N ARG A 275 -8.00 19.29 -16.60
CA ARG A 275 -8.56 20.30 -15.70
C ARG A 275 -8.67 19.69 -14.31
N ILE A 276 -8.39 20.50 -13.28
CA ILE A 276 -8.35 20.08 -11.88
C ILE A 276 -9.36 20.91 -11.10
N LYS A 277 -10.21 20.24 -10.31
CA LYS A 277 -11.06 20.83 -9.27
C LYS A 277 -10.67 20.26 -7.90
N LYS A 278 -11.33 20.70 -6.82
CA LYS A 278 -11.00 20.33 -5.45
C LYS A 278 -10.88 18.81 -5.24
N ASN A 279 -11.85 18.04 -5.72
CA ASN A 279 -11.93 16.58 -5.54
C ASN A 279 -12.16 15.83 -6.86
N GLU A 280 -11.83 16.46 -7.98
CA GLU A 280 -12.08 15.94 -9.34
C GLU A 280 -10.88 16.24 -10.24
N VAL A 281 -10.55 15.29 -11.09
CA VAL A 281 -9.69 15.50 -12.25
C VAL A 281 -10.47 15.15 -13.51
N HIS A 282 -10.56 16.09 -14.45
CA HIS A 282 -11.14 15.87 -15.76
C HIS A 282 -10.03 15.77 -16.79
N ILE A 283 -9.95 14.64 -17.48
CA ILE A 283 -8.98 14.36 -18.53
C ILE A 283 -9.66 14.20 -19.88
N ILE A 284 -9.05 14.79 -20.91
CA ILE A 284 -9.38 14.56 -22.31
C ILE A 284 -8.11 14.04 -22.98
N GLY A 285 -8.15 12.82 -23.48
CA GLY A 285 -7.07 12.18 -24.22
C GLY A 285 -6.78 12.89 -25.53
N ASN A 286 -5.59 12.68 -26.08
CA ASN A 286 -5.17 13.26 -27.36
C ASN A 286 -4.74 12.14 -28.31
N LYS A 287 -5.08 12.26 -29.59
CA LYS A 287 -4.67 11.33 -30.65
C LYS A 287 -3.13 11.26 -30.77
N LYS A 288 -2.44 12.39 -30.62
CA LYS A 288 -0.97 12.47 -30.69
C LYS A 288 -0.37 12.35 -29.30
N ILE A 289 0.26 11.22 -29.01
CA ILE A 289 0.98 10.95 -27.77
C ILE A 289 2.45 11.33 -27.97
N LYS A 290 2.94 12.27 -27.16
CA LYS A 290 4.37 12.63 -27.17
C LYS A 290 5.19 11.60 -26.41
N SER A 291 6.31 11.21 -26.98
CA SER A 291 7.28 10.33 -26.30
C SER A 291 7.91 11.00 -25.09
N MET A 292 8.24 10.21 -24.09
CA MET A 292 8.79 10.71 -22.84
C MET A 292 9.61 9.65 -22.10
N ASN A 293 10.71 10.08 -21.48
CA ASN A 293 11.47 9.24 -20.57
C ASN A 293 10.89 9.31 -19.15
N ILE A 294 10.66 8.16 -18.55
CA ILE A 294 10.07 8.01 -17.21
C ILE A 294 10.96 7.15 -16.35
N LYS A 295 11.13 7.56 -15.08
CA LYS A 295 11.84 6.79 -14.07
C LYS A 295 10.90 6.57 -12.88
N THR A 296 10.76 5.31 -12.44
CA THR A 296 10.05 5.01 -11.22
C THR A 296 10.87 5.43 -10.00
N ALA A 297 10.20 5.95 -8.97
CA ALA A 297 10.85 6.38 -7.74
C ALA A 297 9.86 6.36 -6.56
N PRO A 298 10.35 6.29 -5.30
CA PRO A 298 9.51 6.49 -4.13
C PRO A 298 8.78 7.83 -4.18
N TYR A 299 7.61 7.89 -3.56
CA TYR A 299 6.80 9.11 -3.52
C TYR A 299 7.60 10.35 -3.04
N PRO A 300 7.44 11.50 -3.72
CA PRO A 300 6.46 11.85 -4.74
C PRO A 300 6.88 11.55 -6.20
N GLY A 301 7.84 10.64 -6.43
CA GLY A 301 8.21 10.18 -7.77
C GLY A 301 7.10 9.39 -8.46
N PHE A 302 7.35 8.97 -9.72
CA PHE A 302 6.39 8.17 -10.47
C PHE A 302 6.28 6.76 -9.87
N PRO A 303 5.07 6.29 -9.51
CA PRO A 303 4.91 5.02 -8.82
C PRO A 303 5.15 3.82 -9.73
N THR A 304 5.90 2.84 -9.24
CA THR A 304 6.15 1.58 -9.95
C THR A 304 4.86 0.80 -10.26
N ASP A 305 3.79 1.00 -9.47
CA ASP A 305 2.49 0.35 -9.70
C ASP A 305 1.74 0.88 -10.94
N LEU A 306 2.18 2.01 -11.52
CA LEU A 306 1.65 2.56 -12.78
C LEU A 306 2.61 2.38 -13.96
N GLN A 307 3.75 1.71 -13.75
CA GLN A 307 4.77 1.53 -14.77
C GLN A 307 4.25 0.78 -16.00
N ALA A 308 3.55 -0.34 -15.81
CA ALA A 308 3.02 -1.14 -16.91
C ALA A 308 1.96 -0.40 -17.74
N GLN A 309 1.01 0.28 -17.08
CA GLN A 309 -0.03 1.08 -17.74
C GLN A 309 0.59 2.22 -18.55
N MET A 310 1.60 2.89 -17.99
CA MET A 310 2.30 3.97 -18.66
C MET A 310 3.10 3.45 -19.87
N MET A 311 3.69 2.27 -19.78
CA MET A 311 4.38 1.63 -20.91
C MET A 311 3.43 1.41 -22.08
N VAL A 312 2.23 0.87 -21.83
CA VAL A 312 1.21 0.67 -22.87
C VAL A 312 0.82 2.01 -23.52
N LEU A 313 0.64 3.08 -22.73
CA LEU A 313 0.39 4.42 -23.29
C LEU A 313 1.53 4.90 -24.20
N LEU A 314 2.78 4.72 -23.75
CA LEU A 314 3.96 5.17 -24.49
C LEU A 314 4.24 4.35 -25.78
N CYS A 315 3.70 3.12 -25.91
CA CYS A 315 3.72 2.38 -27.19
C CYS A 315 2.97 3.11 -28.32
N LYS A 316 2.04 4.03 -27.99
CA LYS A 316 1.39 4.93 -28.96
C LYS A 316 2.16 6.25 -29.17
N GLY A 317 3.32 6.40 -28.59
CA GLY A 317 4.14 7.61 -28.71
C GLY A 317 4.71 7.80 -30.13
N ASN A 318 4.96 9.05 -30.49
CA ASN A 318 5.46 9.41 -31.84
C ASN A 318 6.96 9.15 -32.04
N ASN A 319 7.71 8.85 -30.99
CA ASN A 319 9.16 8.58 -31.01
C ASN A 319 9.54 7.62 -29.87
N LYS A 320 10.83 7.29 -29.75
CA LYS A 320 11.39 6.47 -28.68
C LYS A 320 11.10 7.06 -27.31
N SER A 321 10.63 6.22 -26.40
CA SER A 321 10.49 6.51 -24.96
C SER A 321 11.38 5.56 -24.16
N LEU A 322 11.83 5.99 -22.98
CA LEU A 322 12.61 5.15 -22.07
C LEU A 322 11.88 5.04 -20.75
N ILE A 323 11.66 3.83 -20.25
CA ILE A 323 11.18 3.57 -18.90
C ILE A 323 12.29 2.92 -18.10
N LYS A 324 12.70 3.58 -16.99
CA LYS A 324 13.67 3.05 -16.03
C LYS A 324 12.93 2.63 -14.75
N GLU A 325 13.03 1.34 -14.41
CA GLU A 325 12.48 0.76 -13.17
C GLU A 325 13.61 0.53 -12.17
N ASP A 326 13.62 1.31 -11.07
CA ASP A 326 14.65 1.25 -10.04
C ASP A 326 14.10 0.69 -8.69
N ILE A 327 12.82 0.28 -8.65
CA ILE A 327 12.17 -0.18 -7.41
C ILE A 327 12.14 -1.70 -7.33
N PHE A 328 11.81 -2.38 -8.44
CA PHE A 328 11.69 -3.83 -8.51
C PHE A 328 12.42 -4.44 -9.69
N GLU A 329 13.15 -5.51 -9.43
CA GLU A 329 14.06 -6.16 -10.37
C GLU A 329 13.33 -6.80 -11.57
N ASN A 330 12.17 -7.44 -11.33
CA ASN A 330 11.44 -8.22 -12.33
C ASN A 330 10.12 -7.55 -12.74
N ARG A 331 10.10 -6.22 -12.89
CA ARG A 331 8.87 -5.48 -13.18
C ARG A 331 8.55 -5.36 -14.68
N PHE A 332 9.32 -6.00 -15.56
CA PHE A 332 9.14 -5.96 -17.02
C PHE A 332 8.54 -7.25 -17.62
N MET A 333 8.00 -8.15 -16.81
CA MET A 333 7.45 -9.44 -17.29
C MET A 333 6.33 -9.28 -18.33
N HIS A 334 5.56 -8.19 -18.29
CA HIS A 334 4.50 -7.88 -19.24
C HIS A 334 5.03 -7.48 -20.64
N VAL A 335 6.32 -7.15 -20.77
CA VAL A 335 6.94 -6.74 -22.06
C VAL A 335 6.84 -7.85 -23.09
N ALA A 336 7.15 -9.09 -22.71
CA ALA A 336 7.04 -10.25 -23.60
C ALA A 336 5.63 -10.40 -24.19
N GLU A 337 4.59 -10.20 -23.36
CA GLU A 337 3.19 -10.29 -23.79
C GLU A 337 2.79 -9.09 -24.66
N LEU A 338 3.26 -7.90 -24.34
CA LEU A 338 3.03 -6.72 -25.18
C LEU A 338 3.66 -6.88 -26.56
N ASN A 339 4.89 -7.41 -26.66
CA ASN A 339 5.53 -7.69 -27.94
C ASN A 339 4.78 -8.74 -28.76
N ARG A 340 4.21 -9.78 -28.11
CA ARG A 340 3.33 -10.75 -28.80
C ARG A 340 2.05 -10.10 -29.34
N MET A 341 1.61 -9.00 -28.75
CA MET A 341 0.48 -8.18 -29.21
C MET A 341 0.86 -7.13 -30.24
N GLY A 342 2.13 -7.09 -30.69
CA GLY A 342 2.63 -6.19 -31.72
C GLY A 342 3.27 -4.89 -31.21
N ALA A 343 3.52 -4.74 -29.92
CA ALA A 343 4.30 -3.63 -29.41
C ALA A 343 5.79 -3.78 -29.82
N GLN A 344 6.48 -2.67 -29.96
CA GLN A 344 7.92 -2.62 -30.23
C GLN A 344 8.65 -2.11 -28.98
N ILE A 345 8.99 -3.05 -28.08
CA ILE A 345 9.64 -2.74 -26.80
C ILE A 345 10.93 -3.55 -26.66
#